data_62e47be6cb87c376a06c35fa2c65c000
#
_entry.id   62e47be6cb87c376a06c35fa2c65c000
#
_cell.length_a   1.000
_cell.length_b   1.000
_cell.length_c   1.000
_cell.angle_alpha   90.00
_cell.angle_beta   90.00
_cell.angle_gamma   90.00
#
_symmetry.space_group_name_H-M   'P 1'
#
loop_
_entity.id
_entity.type
_entity.pdbx_description
1 polymer ?
#
loop_
_entity_poly.entity_id
_entity_poly.type
_entity_poly.pdbx_seq_one_letter_code
_entity_poly.pdbx_strand_id
1 'polypeptide(L)'
;MFCIAASGPVTAVSLRVPFILAAVVLVALTFRLDRDAANNLFPPKALSIGAPIGLALWILAFHGMTQTSVTLFLPLLLQVVHGVSPIFINFVSIVISLGWSIGTFSVSGWSGARERVALSCGPLIAFSGLVGLTLVALLPGLAMLTVSAFVMGIGIGVYNVHLVARAMESATPGEQRSTASALTSVRSLGTAFGAAIAGVVATTAGLGDASEPTAVGHAVSAVYLFCWIPFGLTAVLMIRFLRVTFPRPAPITATAE
;
A
#
# COMPACT_ATOMS: atom_id res chain seq x y z
N MET A 1 -3.78 -12.68 12.05
CA MET A 1 -4.99 -12.43 11.25
C MET A 1 -6.28 -12.40 12.06
N PHE A 2 -6.55 -13.38 12.95
CA PHE A 2 -7.77 -13.42 13.76
C PHE A 2 -8.01 -12.13 14.57
N CYS A 3 -7.00 -11.62 15.29
CA CYS A 3 -7.12 -10.39 16.08
C CYS A 3 -7.47 -9.15 15.22
N ILE A 4 -6.97 -9.09 13.98
CA ILE A 4 -7.29 -7.98 13.06
C ILE A 4 -8.73 -8.11 12.57
N ALA A 5 -9.16 -9.32 12.18
CA ALA A 5 -10.52 -9.58 11.75
C ALA A 5 -11.54 -9.36 12.87
N ALA A 6 -11.21 -9.74 14.11
CA ALA A 6 -12.07 -9.57 15.28
C ALA A 6 -12.26 -8.10 15.69
N SER A 7 -11.39 -7.17 15.27
CA SER A 7 -11.57 -5.75 15.53
C SER A 7 -12.76 -5.13 14.74
N GLY A 8 -13.14 -5.75 13.62
CA GLY A 8 -14.23 -5.24 12.76
C GLY A 8 -15.62 -5.21 13.42
N PRO A 9 -16.10 -6.31 14.04
CA PRO A 9 -17.44 -6.35 14.63
C PRO A 9 -17.58 -5.59 15.96
N VAL A 10 -16.44 -5.14 16.55
CA VAL A 10 -16.47 -4.40 17.81
C VAL A 10 -16.84 -2.95 17.55
N THR A 11 -17.94 -2.47 18.11
CA THR A 11 -18.43 -1.09 17.90
C THR A 11 -17.62 -0.04 18.68
N ALA A 12 -17.18 -0.36 19.89
CA ALA A 12 -16.41 0.55 20.73
C ALA A 12 -14.95 0.65 20.25
N VAL A 13 -14.50 1.85 19.89
CA VAL A 13 -13.10 2.13 19.47
C VAL A 13 -12.09 1.68 20.54
N SER A 14 -12.42 1.88 21.82
CA SER A 14 -11.58 1.46 22.96
C SER A 14 -11.25 -0.03 22.97
N LEU A 15 -12.14 -0.87 22.42
CA LEU A 15 -11.93 -2.31 22.33
C LEU A 15 -11.18 -2.72 21.04
N ARG A 16 -11.26 -1.93 19.96
CA ARG A 16 -10.54 -2.22 18.69
C ARG A 16 -9.03 -2.03 18.82
N VAL A 17 -8.61 -1.00 19.54
CA VAL A 17 -7.18 -0.69 19.73
C VAL A 17 -6.41 -1.87 20.36
N PRO A 18 -6.88 -2.50 21.46
CA PRO A 18 -6.23 -3.69 22.02
C PRO A 18 -6.06 -4.85 21.03
N PHE A 19 -7.06 -5.10 20.17
CA PHE A 19 -6.96 -6.15 19.15
C PHE A 19 -5.89 -5.83 18.08
N ILE A 20 -5.78 -4.58 17.68
CA ILE A 20 -4.73 -4.14 16.73
C ILE A 20 -3.36 -4.27 17.38
N LEU A 21 -3.21 -3.83 18.64
CA LEU A 21 -1.96 -3.98 19.38
C LEU A 21 -1.59 -5.45 19.58
N ALA A 22 -2.54 -6.31 19.94
CA ALA A 22 -2.32 -7.76 20.04
C ALA A 22 -1.85 -8.34 18.69
N ALA A 23 -2.46 -7.92 17.58
CA ALA A 23 -2.04 -8.34 16.25
C ALA A 23 -0.60 -7.90 15.93
N VAL A 24 -0.21 -6.67 16.27
CA VAL A 24 1.17 -6.19 16.10
C VAL A 24 2.14 -7.04 16.92
N VAL A 25 1.82 -7.33 18.19
CA VAL A 25 2.65 -8.17 19.06
C VAL A 25 2.78 -9.58 18.49
N LEU A 26 1.69 -10.19 18.03
CA LEU A 26 1.71 -11.53 17.43
C LEU A 26 2.55 -11.56 16.14
N VAL A 27 2.45 -10.54 15.29
CA VAL A 27 3.28 -10.43 14.07
C VAL A 27 4.75 -10.28 14.46
N ALA A 28 5.07 -9.40 15.41
CA ALA A 28 6.45 -9.24 15.91
C ALA A 28 7.01 -10.54 16.51
N LEU A 29 6.18 -11.27 17.26
CA LEU A 29 6.55 -12.57 17.81
C LEU A 29 6.78 -13.62 16.72
N THR A 30 5.93 -13.63 15.67
CA THR A 30 6.11 -14.52 14.51
C THR A 30 7.47 -14.29 13.85
N PHE A 31 7.84 -13.04 13.56
CA PHE A 31 9.14 -12.71 13.00
C PHE A 31 10.31 -13.09 13.93
N ARG A 32 10.12 -12.93 15.24
CA ARG A 32 11.15 -13.31 16.22
C ARG A 32 11.35 -14.81 16.28
N LEU A 33 10.28 -15.59 16.34
CA LEU A 33 10.35 -17.05 16.37
C LEU A 33 10.85 -17.64 15.05
N ASP A 34 10.46 -17.04 13.92
CA ASP A 34 10.90 -17.47 12.61
C ASP A 34 12.41 -17.29 12.41
N ARG A 35 12.98 -16.24 13.00
CA ARG A 35 14.42 -15.97 12.89
C ARG A 35 15.29 -17.10 13.42
N ASP A 36 14.83 -17.80 14.45
CA ASP A 36 15.55 -18.88 15.13
C ASP A 36 15.12 -20.28 14.63
N ALA A 37 14.20 -20.34 13.64
CA ALA A 37 13.68 -21.58 13.09
C ALA A 37 14.67 -22.24 12.13
N ALA A 38 14.70 -23.57 12.10
CA ALA A 38 15.54 -24.34 11.18
C ALA A 38 15.15 -24.15 9.70
N ASN A 39 13.87 -23.88 9.43
CA ASN A 39 13.33 -23.54 8.11
C ASN A 39 12.58 -22.22 8.22
N ASN A 40 13.23 -21.13 7.87
CA ASN A 40 12.68 -19.79 7.99
C ASN A 40 11.60 -19.55 6.93
N LEU A 41 10.44 -19.03 7.36
CA LEU A 41 9.35 -18.60 6.49
C LEU A 41 9.69 -17.28 5.78
N PHE A 42 10.44 -16.42 6.46
CA PHE A 42 10.86 -15.13 5.95
C PHE A 42 12.35 -15.15 5.58
N PRO A 43 12.73 -14.44 4.51
CA PRO A 43 14.14 -14.34 4.12
C PRO A 43 14.97 -13.62 5.20
N PRO A 44 16.25 -13.92 5.32
CA PRO A 44 17.17 -13.15 6.15
C PRO A 44 17.05 -11.66 5.84
N LYS A 45 17.06 -10.82 6.87
CA LYS A 45 16.91 -9.36 6.74
C LYS A 45 15.50 -8.87 6.27
N ALA A 46 14.46 -9.69 6.39
CA ALA A 46 13.07 -9.33 6.02
C ALA A 46 12.58 -8.01 6.65
N LEU A 47 13.00 -7.67 7.86
CA LEU A 47 12.65 -6.41 8.53
C LEU A 47 13.71 -5.31 8.35
N SER A 48 14.83 -5.60 7.67
CA SER A 48 15.94 -4.66 7.54
C SER A 48 15.64 -3.54 6.54
N ILE A 49 15.62 -2.31 7.00
CA ILE A 49 15.53 -1.13 6.11
C ILE A 49 16.87 -0.80 5.41
N GLY A 50 17.89 -1.61 5.58
CA GLY A 50 19.20 -1.53 4.90
C GLY A 50 19.37 -2.53 3.76
N ALA A 51 18.43 -3.48 3.59
CA ALA A 51 18.48 -4.51 2.56
C ALA A 51 17.34 -4.32 1.54
N PRO A 52 17.57 -4.61 0.23
CA PRO A 52 16.54 -4.46 -0.80
C PRO A 52 15.25 -5.26 -0.48
N ILE A 53 15.41 -6.50 -0.04
CA ILE A 53 14.27 -7.37 0.31
C ILE A 53 13.44 -6.75 1.44
N GLY A 54 14.08 -6.34 2.52
CA GLY A 54 13.38 -5.75 3.66
C GLY A 54 12.68 -4.44 3.31
N LEU A 55 13.32 -3.57 2.50
CA LEU A 55 12.69 -2.36 1.99
C LEU A 55 11.47 -2.66 1.12
N ALA A 56 11.57 -3.65 0.22
CA ALA A 56 10.45 -4.06 -0.62
C ALA A 56 9.27 -4.59 0.22
N LEU A 57 9.54 -5.37 1.27
CA LEU A 57 8.51 -5.87 2.18
C LEU A 57 7.80 -4.73 2.92
N TRP A 58 8.53 -3.73 3.44
CA TRP A 58 7.92 -2.57 4.08
C TRP A 58 7.07 -1.75 3.10
N ILE A 59 7.59 -1.51 1.88
CA ILE A 59 6.84 -0.81 0.83
C ILE A 59 5.54 -1.55 0.51
N LEU A 60 5.58 -2.87 0.36
CA LEU A 60 4.39 -3.69 0.09
C LEU A 60 3.41 -3.71 1.28
N ALA A 61 3.89 -3.68 2.52
CA ALA A 61 3.02 -3.56 3.69
C ALA A 61 2.24 -2.24 3.67
N PHE A 62 2.90 -1.11 3.50
CA PHE A 62 2.26 0.21 3.44
C PHE A 62 1.39 0.39 2.20
N HIS A 63 1.82 -0.18 1.05
CA HIS A 63 0.99 -0.26 -0.14
C HIS A 63 -0.32 -1.02 0.12
N GLY A 64 -0.24 -2.21 0.72
CA GLY A 64 -1.41 -3.01 1.10
C GLY A 64 -2.35 -2.25 2.03
N MET A 65 -1.81 -1.53 3.03
CA MET A 65 -2.60 -0.67 3.92
C MET A 65 -3.40 0.37 3.15
N THR A 66 -2.73 1.16 2.33
CA THR A 66 -3.35 2.27 1.59
C THR A 66 -4.37 1.76 0.59
N GLN A 67 -3.99 0.81 -0.25
CA GLN A 67 -4.85 0.27 -1.29
C GLN A 67 -6.15 -0.28 -0.72
N THR A 68 -6.06 -1.08 0.34
CA THR A 68 -7.25 -1.68 0.96
C THR A 68 -8.14 -0.62 1.59
N SER A 69 -7.58 0.35 2.30
CA SER A 69 -8.36 1.44 2.88
C SER A 69 -9.16 2.19 1.80
N VAL A 70 -8.50 2.53 0.67
CA VAL A 70 -9.19 3.20 -0.45
C VAL A 70 -10.27 2.31 -1.05
N THR A 71 -9.96 1.06 -1.38
CA THR A 71 -10.91 0.16 -2.06
C THR A 71 -12.10 -0.24 -1.19
N LEU A 72 -11.97 -0.28 0.14
CA LEU A 72 -13.08 -0.55 1.06
C LEU A 72 -14.04 0.63 1.17
N PHE A 73 -13.53 1.86 1.20
CA PHE A 73 -14.34 3.05 1.45
C PHE A 73 -14.82 3.75 0.17
N LEU A 74 -14.20 3.47 -0.99
CA LEU A 74 -14.63 4.03 -2.27
C LEU A 74 -16.07 3.65 -2.65
N PRO A 75 -16.52 2.39 -2.54
CA PRO A 75 -17.92 2.03 -2.78
C PRO A 75 -18.90 2.74 -1.87
N LEU A 76 -18.57 2.88 -0.59
CA LEU A 76 -19.41 3.60 0.38
C LEU A 76 -19.56 5.07 0.01
N LEU A 77 -18.45 5.73 -0.35
CA LEU A 77 -18.45 7.11 -0.82
C LEU A 77 -19.35 7.29 -2.05
N LEU A 78 -19.17 6.42 -3.04
CA LEU A 78 -19.95 6.47 -4.28
C LEU A 78 -21.45 6.26 -4.05
N GLN A 79 -21.79 5.29 -3.21
CA GLN A 79 -23.18 4.95 -2.95
C GLN A 79 -23.89 6.00 -2.11
N VAL A 80 -23.30 6.40 -0.99
CA VAL A 80 -23.99 7.23 0.01
C VAL A 80 -23.87 8.72 -0.32
N VAL A 81 -22.68 9.18 -0.72
CA VAL A 81 -22.43 10.61 -0.96
C VAL A 81 -22.86 11.02 -2.38
N HIS A 82 -22.53 10.18 -3.35
CA HIS A 82 -22.79 10.48 -4.77
C HIS A 82 -24.06 9.82 -5.34
N GLY A 83 -24.76 9.00 -4.56
CA GLY A 83 -26.00 8.34 -5.00
C GLY A 83 -25.83 7.38 -6.17
N VAL A 84 -24.62 6.83 -6.38
CA VAL A 84 -24.29 5.96 -7.51
C VAL A 84 -24.90 4.58 -7.31
N SER A 85 -25.54 4.05 -8.35
CA SER A 85 -26.11 2.71 -8.28
C SER A 85 -25.03 1.63 -8.14
N PRO A 86 -25.31 0.47 -7.50
CA PRO A 86 -24.34 -0.60 -7.26
C PRO A 86 -23.63 -1.10 -8.53
N ILE A 87 -24.31 -1.09 -9.68
CA ILE A 87 -23.73 -1.50 -10.97
C ILE A 87 -22.59 -0.53 -11.36
N PHE A 88 -22.82 0.77 -11.28
CA PHE A 88 -21.80 1.77 -11.62
C PHE A 88 -20.65 1.82 -10.61
N ILE A 89 -20.91 1.52 -9.33
CA ILE A 89 -19.84 1.39 -8.31
C ILE A 89 -18.83 0.34 -8.72
N ASN A 90 -19.28 -0.80 -9.23
CA ASN A 90 -18.39 -1.85 -9.73
C ASN A 90 -17.52 -1.36 -10.88
N PHE A 91 -18.07 -0.56 -11.81
CA PHE A 91 -17.27 0.03 -12.90
C PHE A 91 -16.16 0.95 -12.37
N VAL A 92 -16.46 1.82 -11.40
CA VAL A 92 -15.45 2.71 -10.81
C VAL A 92 -14.39 1.90 -10.05
N SER A 93 -14.78 0.84 -9.36
CA SER A 93 -13.83 -0.06 -8.66
C SER A 93 -12.89 -0.78 -9.63
N ILE A 94 -13.39 -1.17 -10.82
CA ILE A 94 -12.58 -1.78 -11.89
C ILE A 94 -11.56 -0.78 -12.44
N VAL A 95 -11.85 0.52 -12.44
CA VAL A 95 -10.97 1.55 -13.00
C VAL A 95 -9.58 1.57 -12.33
N ILE A 96 -9.50 1.36 -11.00
CA ILE A 96 -8.21 1.22 -10.31
C ILE A 96 -7.42 0.04 -10.86
N SER A 97 -8.09 -1.10 -11.06
CA SER A 97 -7.46 -2.32 -11.58
C SER A 97 -7.03 -2.17 -13.04
N LEU A 98 -7.83 -1.48 -13.86
CA LEU A 98 -7.45 -1.13 -15.24
C LEU A 98 -6.23 -0.21 -15.27
N GLY A 99 -6.22 0.83 -14.44
CA GLY A 99 -5.05 1.71 -14.28
C GLY A 99 -3.81 0.92 -13.89
N TRP A 100 -3.94 0.01 -12.92
CA TRP A 100 -2.83 -0.87 -12.51
C TRP A 100 -2.33 -1.72 -13.68
N SER A 101 -3.23 -2.37 -14.41
CA SER A 101 -2.85 -3.20 -15.57
C SER A 101 -2.13 -2.38 -16.63
N ILE A 102 -2.69 -1.23 -17.01
CA ILE A 102 -2.08 -0.32 -17.99
C ILE A 102 -0.71 0.14 -17.52
N GLY A 103 -0.58 0.58 -16.25
CA GLY A 103 0.69 0.97 -15.67
C GLY A 103 1.73 -0.14 -15.72
N THR A 104 1.35 -1.37 -15.34
CA THR A 104 2.22 -2.54 -15.38
C THR A 104 2.68 -2.87 -16.79
N PHE A 105 1.76 -2.95 -17.75
CA PHE A 105 2.09 -3.29 -19.14
C PHE A 105 2.95 -2.21 -19.80
N SER A 106 2.72 -0.95 -19.50
CA SER A 106 3.49 0.17 -20.07
C SER A 106 4.98 0.13 -19.72
N VAL A 107 5.34 -0.48 -18.60
CA VAL A 107 6.72 -0.50 -18.11
C VAL A 107 7.33 -1.89 -17.98
N SER A 108 6.60 -2.97 -18.27
CA SER A 108 7.04 -4.36 -18.04
C SER A 108 8.35 -4.72 -18.74
N GLY A 109 8.64 -4.11 -19.89
CA GLY A 109 9.89 -4.30 -20.63
C GLY A 109 11.03 -3.34 -20.26
N TRP A 110 10.84 -2.49 -19.26
CA TRP A 110 11.85 -1.50 -18.89
C TRP A 110 12.95 -2.12 -18.02
N SER A 111 14.20 -1.68 -18.27
CA SER A 111 15.38 -2.11 -17.53
C SER A 111 16.35 -0.96 -17.31
N GLY A 112 17.27 -1.09 -16.37
CA GLY A 112 18.32 -0.13 -16.09
C GLY A 112 17.80 1.26 -15.72
N ALA A 113 18.15 2.28 -16.51
CA ALA A 113 17.75 3.66 -16.23
C ALA A 113 16.24 3.87 -16.29
N ARG A 114 15.54 3.23 -17.24
CA ARG A 114 14.08 3.33 -17.38
C ARG A 114 13.36 2.71 -16.19
N GLU A 115 13.80 1.55 -15.72
CA GLU A 115 13.30 0.89 -14.51
C GLU A 115 13.45 1.79 -13.29
N ARG A 116 14.60 2.47 -13.14
CA ARG A 116 14.81 3.44 -12.07
C ARG A 116 13.82 4.59 -12.14
N VAL A 117 13.47 5.07 -13.34
CA VAL A 117 12.43 6.08 -13.54
C VAL A 117 11.06 5.53 -13.10
N ALA A 118 10.69 4.31 -13.48
CA ALA A 118 9.44 3.69 -13.07
C ALA A 118 9.31 3.60 -11.54
N LEU A 119 10.36 3.12 -10.85
CA LEU A 119 10.42 3.05 -9.39
C LEU A 119 10.38 4.43 -8.71
N SER A 120 10.90 5.48 -9.37
CA SER A 120 10.89 6.84 -8.81
C SER A 120 9.54 7.53 -9.03
N CYS A 121 9.00 7.47 -10.25
CA CYS A 121 7.80 8.21 -10.64
C CYS A 121 6.51 7.49 -10.25
N GLY A 122 6.51 6.15 -10.23
CA GLY A 122 5.32 5.35 -9.93
C GLY A 122 4.66 5.72 -8.60
N PRO A 123 5.39 5.76 -7.47
CA PRO A 123 4.83 6.19 -6.18
C PRO A 123 4.31 7.63 -6.21
N LEU A 124 4.95 8.55 -6.93
CA LEU A 124 4.49 9.93 -7.04
C LEU A 124 3.18 10.04 -7.82
N ILE A 125 3.07 9.30 -8.93
CA ILE A 125 1.83 9.21 -9.71
C ILE A 125 0.70 8.62 -8.86
N ALA A 126 0.96 7.52 -8.15
CA ALA A 126 -0.05 6.91 -7.30
C ALA A 126 -0.46 7.83 -6.14
N PHE A 127 0.49 8.54 -5.53
CA PHE A 127 0.21 9.51 -4.48
C PHE A 127 -0.62 10.69 -5.00
N SER A 128 -0.33 11.21 -6.21
CA SER A 128 -1.15 12.27 -6.80
C SER A 128 -2.60 11.82 -7.03
N GLY A 129 -2.82 10.56 -7.42
CA GLY A 129 -4.15 9.97 -7.51
C GLY A 129 -4.86 9.88 -6.15
N LEU A 130 -4.15 9.48 -5.09
CA LEU A 130 -4.68 9.45 -3.73
C LEU A 130 -5.03 10.86 -3.22
N VAL A 131 -4.17 11.85 -3.47
CA VAL A 131 -4.44 13.26 -3.17
C VAL A 131 -5.70 13.72 -3.92
N GLY A 132 -5.78 13.43 -5.21
CA GLY A 132 -6.96 13.71 -6.01
C GLY A 132 -8.22 13.11 -5.41
N LEU A 133 -8.22 11.82 -5.06
CA LEU A 133 -9.34 11.15 -4.39
C LEU A 133 -9.76 11.87 -3.11
N THR A 134 -8.79 12.30 -2.30
CA THR A 134 -9.06 13.01 -1.04
C THR A 134 -9.71 14.37 -1.29
N LEU A 135 -9.18 15.14 -2.24
CA LEU A 135 -9.66 16.50 -2.53
C LEU A 135 -11.04 16.53 -3.20
N VAL A 136 -11.34 15.52 -4.03
CA VAL A 136 -12.60 15.49 -4.78
C VAL A 136 -13.67 14.61 -4.12
N ALA A 137 -13.38 13.97 -2.99
CA ALA A 137 -14.29 13.05 -2.32
C ALA A 137 -15.69 13.67 -2.04
N LEU A 138 -15.74 14.94 -1.69
CA LEU A 138 -16.96 15.69 -1.36
C LEU A 138 -17.45 16.58 -2.50
N LEU A 139 -16.69 16.71 -3.60
CA LEU A 139 -17.07 17.54 -4.72
C LEU A 139 -18.10 16.84 -5.60
N PRO A 140 -19.07 17.56 -6.16
CA PRO A 140 -20.01 16.98 -7.11
C PRO A 140 -19.29 16.57 -8.39
N GLY A 141 -19.58 15.36 -8.87
CA GLY A 141 -19.07 14.85 -10.14
C GLY A 141 -18.17 13.63 -10.02
N LEU A 142 -18.58 12.55 -10.67
CA LEU A 142 -17.88 11.25 -10.64
C LEU A 142 -16.61 11.24 -11.50
N ALA A 143 -16.51 12.11 -12.51
CA ALA A 143 -15.41 12.08 -13.47
C ALA A 143 -14.05 12.29 -12.80
N MET A 144 -13.92 13.33 -11.97
CA MET A 144 -12.67 13.64 -11.27
C MET A 144 -12.30 12.54 -10.29
N LEU A 145 -13.25 11.94 -9.60
CA LEU A 145 -13.05 10.84 -8.67
C LEU A 145 -12.56 9.59 -9.41
N THR A 146 -13.21 9.28 -10.54
CA THR A 146 -12.81 8.16 -11.42
C THR A 146 -11.41 8.36 -12.01
N VAL A 147 -11.09 9.56 -12.48
CA VAL A 147 -9.76 9.90 -13.00
C VAL A 147 -8.71 9.77 -11.89
N SER A 148 -8.98 10.27 -10.69
CA SER A 148 -8.05 10.17 -9.56
C SER A 148 -7.79 8.70 -9.16
N ALA A 149 -8.83 7.87 -9.15
CA ALA A 149 -8.74 6.43 -8.91
C ALA A 149 -7.90 5.73 -10.00
N PHE A 150 -8.09 6.10 -11.26
CA PHE A 150 -7.34 5.58 -12.40
C PHE A 150 -5.86 5.94 -12.33
N VAL A 151 -5.54 7.21 -12.05
CA VAL A 151 -4.17 7.70 -11.88
C VAL A 151 -3.47 6.98 -10.74
N MET A 152 -4.16 6.78 -9.60
CA MET A 152 -3.63 5.99 -8.50
C MET A 152 -3.29 4.57 -8.95
N GLY A 153 -4.19 3.93 -9.71
CA GLY A 153 -3.97 2.59 -10.27
C GLY A 153 -2.75 2.53 -11.17
N ILE A 154 -2.62 3.47 -12.14
CA ILE A 154 -1.45 3.54 -13.04
C ILE A 154 -0.15 3.62 -12.23
N GLY A 155 -0.07 4.55 -11.29
CA GLY A 155 1.12 4.74 -10.48
C GLY A 155 1.52 3.46 -9.72
N ILE A 156 0.54 2.75 -9.15
CA ILE A 156 0.77 1.46 -8.49
C ILE A 156 1.35 0.44 -9.48
N GLY A 157 0.76 0.31 -10.67
CA GLY A 157 1.22 -0.62 -11.70
C GLY A 157 2.66 -0.33 -12.13
N VAL A 158 2.99 0.94 -12.31
CA VAL A 158 4.31 1.39 -12.76
C VAL A 158 5.44 0.97 -11.82
N TYR A 159 5.28 1.11 -10.50
CA TYR A 159 6.39 0.77 -9.61
C TYR A 159 6.35 -0.69 -9.10
N ASN A 160 5.16 -1.27 -8.93
CA ASN A 160 5.01 -2.55 -8.23
C ASN A 160 5.70 -3.71 -8.95
N VAL A 161 5.61 -3.76 -10.28
CA VAL A 161 6.23 -4.84 -11.08
C VAL A 161 7.75 -4.85 -10.91
N HIS A 162 8.39 -3.69 -10.99
CA HIS A 162 9.84 -3.57 -10.82
C HIS A 162 10.28 -3.75 -9.37
N LEU A 163 9.48 -3.29 -8.40
CA LEU A 163 9.74 -3.50 -6.98
C LEU A 163 9.82 -4.99 -6.65
N VAL A 164 8.81 -5.76 -7.09
CA VAL A 164 8.76 -7.21 -6.85
C VAL A 164 9.89 -7.93 -7.59
N ALA A 165 10.15 -7.59 -8.86
CA ALA A 165 11.23 -8.17 -9.65
C ALA A 165 12.60 -7.95 -8.97
N ARG A 166 12.90 -6.72 -8.55
CA ARG A 166 14.16 -6.41 -7.86
C ARG A 166 14.29 -7.06 -6.49
N ALA A 167 13.19 -7.19 -5.75
CA ALA A 167 13.20 -7.93 -4.49
C ALA A 167 13.56 -9.41 -4.73
N MET A 168 13.00 -10.03 -5.78
CA MET A 168 13.30 -11.41 -6.15
C MET A 168 14.74 -11.59 -6.67
N GLU A 169 15.25 -10.65 -7.47
CA GLU A 169 16.64 -10.67 -7.95
C GLU A 169 17.67 -10.50 -6.80
N SER A 170 17.27 -9.82 -5.73
CA SER A 170 18.13 -9.62 -4.55
C SER A 170 18.17 -10.85 -3.63
N ALA A 171 17.33 -11.85 -3.86
CA ALA A 171 17.28 -13.08 -3.10
C ALA A 171 18.35 -14.06 -3.59
N THR A 172 19.05 -14.71 -2.66
CA THR A 172 19.96 -15.81 -3.01
C THR A 172 19.17 -17.02 -3.52
N PRO A 173 19.78 -17.95 -4.31
CA PRO A 173 19.06 -19.11 -4.85
C PRO A 173 18.31 -19.94 -3.81
N GLY A 174 18.82 -20.03 -2.57
CA GLY A 174 18.13 -20.73 -1.47
C GLY A 174 16.98 -19.96 -0.83
N GLU A 175 16.93 -18.63 -1.00
CA GLU A 175 15.96 -17.74 -0.37
C GLU A 175 14.80 -17.34 -1.28
N GLN A 176 14.82 -17.70 -2.57
CA GLN A 176 13.82 -17.25 -3.54
C GLN A 176 12.40 -17.65 -3.15
N ARG A 177 12.22 -18.89 -2.64
CA ARG A 177 10.89 -19.38 -2.23
C ARG A 177 10.36 -18.62 -1.02
N SER A 178 11.19 -18.44 0.01
CA SER A 178 10.81 -17.67 1.22
C SER A 178 10.57 -16.20 0.89
N THR A 179 11.35 -15.60 -0.01
CA THR A 179 11.16 -14.23 -0.48
C THR A 179 9.82 -14.08 -1.20
N ALA A 180 9.50 -14.97 -2.15
CA ALA A 180 8.23 -14.93 -2.89
C ALA A 180 7.01 -15.04 -1.96
N SER A 181 7.04 -15.97 -1.00
CA SER A 181 5.97 -16.12 -0.01
C SER A 181 5.90 -14.93 0.93
N ALA A 182 7.04 -14.36 1.36
CA ALA A 182 7.10 -13.20 2.22
C ALA A 182 6.50 -11.94 1.57
N LEU A 183 6.78 -11.68 0.28
CA LEU A 183 6.22 -10.55 -0.46
C LEU A 183 4.68 -10.58 -0.43
N THR A 184 4.08 -11.74 -0.67
CA THR A 184 2.63 -11.93 -0.65
C THR A 184 2.06 -11.84 0.76
N SER A 185 2.70 -12.50 1.73
CA SER A 185 2.23 -12.55 3.13
C SER A 185 2.30 -11.17 3.79
N VAL A 186 3.38 -10.43 3.60
CA VAL A 186 3.55 -9.09 4.19
C VAL A 186 2.58 -8.09 3.55
N ARG A 187 2.34 -8.17 2.25
CA ARG A 187 1.30 -7.38 1.61
C ARG A 187 -0.08 -7.68 2.19
N SER A 188 -0.42 -8.97 2.41
CA SER A 188 -1.69 -9.38 3.01
C SER A 188 -1.82 -8.91 4.47
N LEU A 189 -0.72 -8.88 5.23
CA LEU A 189 -0.68 -8.26 6.56
C LEU A 189 -0.97 -6.76 6.48
N GLY A 190 -0.32 -6.05 5.56
CA GLY A 190 -0.59 -4.63 5.30
C GLY A 190 -2.06 -4.39 4.98
N THR A 191 -2.65 -5.20 4.10
CA THR A 191 -4.09 -5.18 3.78
C THR A 191 -4.97 -5.32 5.04
N ALA A 192 -4.69 -6.29 5.90
CA ALA A 192 -5.46 -6.53 7.10
C ALA A 192 -5.33 -5.39 8.13
N PHE A 193 -4.12 -4.88 8.35
CA PHE A 193 -3.90 -3.70 9.20
C PHE A 193 -4.55 -2.45 8.62
N GLY A 194 -4.46 -2.26 7.30
CA GLY A 194 -5.11 -1.17 6.60
C GLY A 194 -6.61 -1.14 6.83
N ALA A 195 -7.28 -2.28 6.64
CA ALA A 195 -8.72 -2.42 6.88
C ALA A 195 -9.09 -2.11 8.35
N ALA A 196 -8.34 -2.66 9.31
CA ALA A 196 -8.61 -2.47 10.72
C ALA A 196 -8.42 -1.00 11.16
N ILE A 197 -7.30 -0.38 10.78
CA ILE A 197 -6.99 1.01 11.14
C ILE A 197 -7.94 1.98 10.43
N ALA A 198 -8.22 1.75 9.13
CA ALA A 198 -9.19 2.56 8.40
C ALA A 198 -10.59 2.50 9.04
N GLY A 199 -11.00 1.32 9.52
CA GLY A 199 -12.24 1.16 10.29
C GLY A 199 -12.25 1.95 11.59
N VAL A 200 -11.13 1.99 12.32
CA VAL A 200 -10.98 2.85 13.52
C VAL A 200 -11.07 4.32 13.14
N VAL A 201 -10.32 4.77 12.14
CA VAL A 201 -10.33 6.15 11.66
C VAL A 201 -11.73 6.57 11.23
N ALA A 202 -12.42 5.74 10.43
CA ALA A 202 -13.78 6.02 9.98
C ALA A 202 -14.76 6.15 11.16
N THR A 203 -14.68 5.23 12.14
CA THR A 203 -15.56 5.27 13.32
C THR A 203 -15.28 6.48 14.21
N THR A 204 -14.02 6.83 14.43
CA THR A 204 -13.65 8.05 15.20
C THR A 204 -14.04 9.33 14.48
N ALA A 205 -14.11 9.31 13.15
CA ALA A 205 -14.62 10.40 12.33
C ALA A 205 -16.16 10.42 12.23
N GLY A 206 -16.86 9.59 13.01
CA GLY A 206 -18.32 9.60 13.15
C GLY A 206 -19.09 8.69 12.20
N LEU A 207 -18.43 7.78 11.47
CA LEU A 207 -19.14 6.89 10.52
C LEU A 207 -20.21 6.01 11.21
N GLY A 208 -19.98 5.60 12.47
CA GLY A 208 -20.91 4.72 13.20
C GLY A 208 -22.27 5.35 13.49
N ASP A 209 -22.30 6.67 13.67
CA ASP A 209 -23.50 7.46 14.00
C ASP A 209 -23.98 8.29 12.79
N ALA A 210 -23.37 8.11 11.61
CA ALA A 210 -23.64 8.89 10.43
C ALA A 210 -24.99 8.49 9.81
N SER A 211 -26.01 9.34 9.96
CA SER A 211 -27.30 9.25 9.27
C SER A 211 -27.34 10.09 7.99
N GLU A 212 -26.45 11.09 7.88
CA GLU A 212 -26.39 12.05 6.80
C GLU A 212 -25.26 11.74 5.80
N PRO A 213 -25.48 11.87 4.47
CA PRO A 213 -24.43 11.64 3.46
C PRO A 213 -23.18 12.48 3.67
N THR A 214 -23.32 13.71 4.16
CA THR A 214 -22.21 14.61 4.46
C THR A 214 -21.30 14.05 5.56
N ALA A 215 -21.85 13.48 6.62
CA ALA A 215 -21.11 12.87 7.72
C ALA A 215 -20.33 11.63 7.23
N VAL A 216 -20.95 10.81 6.38
CA VAL A 216 -20.28 9.67 5.73
C VAL A 216 -19.12 10.16 4.86
N GLY A 217 -19.33 11.21 4.07
CA GLY A 217 -18.31 11.81 3.22
C GLY A 217 -17.11 12.33 4.02
N HIS A 218 -17.33 13.00 5.15
CA HIS A 218 -16.27 13.45 6.05
C HIS A 218 -15.48 12.28 6.66
N ALA A 219 -16.18 11.23 7.08
CA ALA A 219 -15.53 10.04 7.63
C ALA A 219 -14.63 9.33 6.59
N VAL A 220 -15.12 9.20 5.34
CA VAL A 220 -14.33 8.62 4.24
C VAL A 220 -13.14 9.51 3.88
N SER A 221 -13.32 10.82 3.84
CA SER A 221 -12.23 11.77 3.60
C SER A 221 -11.15 11.68 4.68
N ALA A 222 -11.53 11.48 5.94
CA ALA A 222 -10.57 11.25 7.03
C ALA A 222 -9.77 9.96 6.82
N VAL A 223 -10.38 8.89 6.33
CA VAL A 223 -9.67 7.65 5.96
C VAL A 223 -8.69 7.90 4.81
N TYR A 224 -9.08 8.63 3.77
CA TYR A 224 -8.19 8.93 2.65
C TYR A 224 -7.01 9.83 3.09
N LEU A 225 -7.27 10.81 3.95
CA LEU A 225 -6.23 11.64 4.54
C LEU A 225 -5.26 10.82 5.39
N PHE A 226 -5.77 9.89 6.20
CA PHE A 226 -4.93 8.94 6.94
C PHE A 226 -4.01 8.15 5.99
N CYS A 227 -4.48 7.73 4.82
CA CYS A 227 -3.69 6.98 3.83
C CYS A 227 -2.48 7.75 3.31
N TRP A 228 -2.41 9.08 3.46
CA TRP A 228 -1.23 9.87 3.11
C TRP A 228 -0.01 9.47 3.93
N ILE A 229 -0.20 9.03 5.19
CA ILE A 229 0.89 8.63 6.07
C ILE A 229 1.59 7.36 5.54
N PRO A 230 0.92 6.19 5.41
CA PRO A 230 1.57 4.99 4.91
C PRO A 230 2.07 5.15 3.47
N PHE A 231 1.38 5.94 2.64
CA PHE A 231 1.84 6.17 1.27
C PHE A 231 3.05 7.12 1.21
N GLY A 232 3.10 8.14 2.05
CA GLY A 232 4.28 8.99 2.20
C GLY A 232 5.50 8.19 2.67
N LEU A 233 5.31 7.25 3.61
CA LEU A 233 6.36 6.32 4.03
C LEU A 233 6.80 5.42 2.87
N THR A 234 5.89 4.96 2.02
CA THR A 234 6.23 4.23 0.79
C THR A 234 7.17 5.02 -0.10
N ALA A 235 6.90 6.31 -0.31
CA ALA A 235 7.75 7.18 -1.13
C ALA A 235 9.16 7.35 -0.53
N VAL A 236 9.25 7.57 0.78
CA VAL A 236 10.53 7.69 1.49
C VAL A 236 11.34 6.40 1.42
N LEU A 237 10.70 5.26 1.66
CA LEU A 237 11.35 3.95 1.57
C LEU A 237 11.76 3.62 0.13
N MET A 238 11.01 4.07 -0.87
CA MET A 238 11.36 3.90 -2.27
C MET A 238 12.64 4.66 -2.64
N ILE A 239 12.81 5.88 -2.13
CA ILE A 239 14.08 6.63 -2.30
C ILE A 239 15.25 5.83 -1.72
N ARG A 240 15.07 5.24 -0.54
CA ARG A 240 16.10 4.42 0.08
C ARG A 240 16.35 3.13 -0.71
N PHE A 241 15.28 2.47 -1.19
CA PHE A 241 15.35 1.29 -2.03
C PHE A 241 16.18 1.54 -3.29
N LEU A 242 15.93 2.67 -3.97
CA LEU A 242 16.68 3.09 -5.16
C LEU A 242 18.18 3.31 -4.87
N ARG A 243 18.51 3.89 -3.72
CA ARG A 243 19.91 4.11 -3.33
C ARG A 243 20.66 2.81 -3.06
N VAL A 244 19.99 1.82 -2.46
CA VAL A 244 20.59 0.52 -2.13
C VAL A 244 20.68 -0.37 -3.36
N THR A 245 19.68 -0.33 -4.25
CA THR A 245 19.59 -1.20 -5.43
C THR A 245 20.39 -0.68 -6.62
N PHE A 246 20.51 0.66 -6.75
CA PHE A 246 21.27 1.32 -7.82
C PHE A 246 22.37 2.21 -7.21
N PRO A 247 23.46 1.64 -6.68
CA PRO A 247 24.54 2.44 -6.14
C PRO A 247 25.15 3.32 -7.24
N ARG A 248 25.52 4.57 -6.89
CA ARG A 248 26.27 5.43 -7.80
C ARG A 248 27.63 4.79 -8.07
N PRO A 249 28.12 4.81 -9.34
CA PRO A 249 29.50 4.43 -9.61
C PRO A 249 30.43 5.28 -8.73
N ALA A 250 31.43 4.64 -8.13
CA ALA A 250 32.44 5.37 -7.39
C ALA A 250 33.09 6.42 -8.31
N PRO A 251 33.39 7.63 -7.85
CA PRO A 251 34.12 8.61 -8.64
C PRO A 251 35.45 7.95 -9.05
N ILE A 252 35.73 7.99 -10.38
CA ILE A 252 37.00 7.53 -10.91
C ILE A 252 38.04 8.49 -10.29
N THR A 253 38.75 8.01 -9.27
CA THR A 253 39.96 8.68 -8.81
C THR A 253 40.92 8.62 -10.00
N ALA A 254 41.09 9.74 -10.69
CA ALA A 254 42.15 9.89 -11.66
C ALA A 254 43.48 9.63 -10.90
N THR A 255 44.02 8.48 -11.11
CA THR A 255 45.42 8.22 -10.77
C THR A 255 46.24 9.18 -11.60
N ALA A 256 46.67 10.29 -10.98
CA ALA A 256 47.71 11.15 -11.52
C ALA A 256 48.99 10.31 -11.62
N GLU A 257 49.38 9.96 -12.83
CA GLU A 257 50.77 9.60 -13.19
C GLU A 257 51.60 10.88 -13.33
#